data_776e26eb84685151d6927072a760833e
#
_entry.id   776e26eb84685151d6927072a760833e
#
_cell.length_a   1.000
_cell.length_b   1.000
_cell.length_c   1.000
_cell.angle_alpha   90.00
_cell.angle_beta   90.00
_cell.angle_gamma   90.00
#
_symmetry.space_group_name_H-M   'P 1'
#
loop_
_entity.id
_entity.type
_entity.pdbx_description
1 polymer ?
#
loop_
_entity_poly.entity_id
_entity_poly.type
_entity_poly.pdbx_seq_one_letter_code
_entity_poly.pdbx_strand_id
1 'polypeptide(L)'
;MIRMMSLAVLACAACAPAEHNSEAAQTAPEDAATYATQTSAPTPDYKALLAEPALGTGSWVRREASSPLPADAKAIGERWIARLDARNALNGYGLAGKGPDGPVKSIDTGLTESDFEGWAQRNGWSVPTYIAWTFVPELVLPRVSDAASSGIRVWPASTARTGAQNEALLWGRVELRDGCFYGDLGDGTPGKLAFFHEEIGLDVDGEGFYILRDRVSGRTLARIGEQMNWGGPPSAYIAPELEREILDKCGPGEILVVGSPESQERFLTQHPHLRDPVPPPPPPQG
;
A
#
# COMPACT_ATOMS: atom_id res chain seq x y z
N MET A 1 -26.73 -46.22 -33.97
CA MET A 1 -27.37 -45.84 -35.28
C MET A 1 -26.43 -44.89 -35.98
N ILE A 2 -25.90 -45.37 -37.10
CA ILE A 2 -24.90 -44.79 -37.97
C ILE A 2 -25.61 -43.95 -39.02
N ARG A 3 -25.15 -42.76 -39.37
CA ARG A 3 -25.23 -42.08 -40.67
C ARG A 3 -24.20 -40.97 -40.68
N MET A 4 -23.06 -41.10 -41.27
CA MET A 4 -22.65 -41.07 -42.69
C MET A 4 -22.96 -39.79 -43.45
N MET A 5 -21.85 -39.11 -43.77
CA MET A 5 -21.38 -38.50 -45.03
C MET A 5 -22.22 -37.37 -45.66
N SER A 6 -21.55 -36.26 -45.89
CA SER A 6 -21.37 -35.81 -47.29
C SER A 6 -20.22 -34.77 -47.41
N LEU A 7 -19.27 -35.15 -48.22
CA LEU A 7 -18.20 -34.34 -48.78
C LEU A 7 -18.80 -33.44 -49.88
N ALA A 8 -18.44 -32.18 -49.97
CA ALA A 8 -18.53 -31.37 -51.18
C ALA A 8 -17.24 -30.60 -51.37
N VAL A 9 -16.48 -31.08 -52.32
CA VAL A 9 -15.33 -30.38 -52.95
C VAL A 9 -15.90 -29.52 -54.06
N LEU A 10 -15.51 -28.25 -54.13
CA LEU A 10 -15.57 -27.47 -55.37
C LEU A 10 -14.34 -26.56 -55.47
N ALA A 11 -13.78 -26.62 -56.65
CA ALA A 11 -12.49 -26.10 -57.04
C ALA A 11 -12.53 -24.66 -57.58
N CYS A 12 -11.38 -24.01 -57.50
CA CYS A 12 -10.78 -23.05 -58.42
C CYS A 12 -11.54 -21.81 -58.90
N ALA A 13 -10.98 -20.63 -58.59
CA ALA A 13 -10.72 -19.61 -59.57
C ALA A 13 -9.51 -18.76 -59.19
N ALA A 14 -8.47 -18.81 -59.99
CA ALA A 14 -7.33 -17.94 -59.95
C ALA A 14 -7.75 -16.52 -60.33
N CYS A 15 -7.41 -15.53 -59.53
CA CYS A 15 -7.39 -14.13 -59.95
C CYS A 15 -6.04 -13.51 -59.53
N ALA A 16 -5.46 -12.80 -60.45
CA ALA A 16 -4.15 -12.16 -60.46
C ALA A 16 -3.96 -11.15 -59.32
N PRO A 17 -2.69 -10.81 -58.94
CA PRO A 17 -2.40 -9.85 -57.89
C PRO A 17 -2.65 -8.42 -58.39
N ALA A 18 -3.53 -7.71 -57.73
CA ALA A 18 -3.57 -6.24 -57.77
C ALA A 18 -2.50 -5.72 -56.83
N GLU A 19 -1.49 -5.09 -57.39
CA GLU A 19 -0.53 -4.29 -56.67
C GLU A 19 -1.29 -3.13 -56.00
N HIS A 20 -1.65 -3.30 -54.74
CA HIS A 20 -2.04 -2.20 -53.87
C HIS A 20 -0.74 -1.64 -53.29
N ASN A 21 -0.30 -0.50 -53.82
CA ASN A 21 0.54 0.45 -53.12
C ASN A 21 -0.16 0.86 -51.85
N SER A 22 0.09 0.11 -50.76
CA SER A 22 -0.26 0.50 -49.42
C SER A 22 0.77 1.57 -49.03
N GLU A 23 0.40 2.80 -49.28
CA GLU A 23 1.01 3.97 -48.66
C GLU A 23 0.86 3.76 -47.16
N ALA A 24 1.93 3.27 -46.54
CA ALA A 24 2.00 3.13 -45.09
C ALA A 24 1.82 4.53 -44.49
N ALA A 25 0.61 4.81 -44.02
CA ALA A 25 0.39 5.93 -43.14
C ALA A 25 1.38 5.74 -41.98
N GLN A 26 2.48 6.48 -42.01
CA GLN A 26 3.33 6.69 -40.85
C GLN A 26 2.43 7.33 -39.79
N THR A 27 1.86 6.51 -38.92
CA THR A 27 1.36 6.98 -37.66
C THR A 27 2.50 7.75 -37.00
N ALA A 28 2.30 9.05 -36.82
CA ALA A 28 3.20 9.87 -36.00
C ALA A 28 3.49 9.14 -34.71
N PRO A 29 4.73 9.17 -34.21
CA PRO A 29 5.03 8.55 -32.92
C PRO A 29 4.08 9.20 -31.90
N GLU A 30 3.22 8.37 -31.30
CA GLU A 30 2.47 8.71 -30.10
C GLU A 30 3.50 9.31 -29.14
N ASP A 31 3.31 10.55 -28.69
CA ASP A 31 4.24 11.26 -27.82
C ASP A 31 4.60 10.30 -26.67
N ALA A 32 5.81 9.79 -26.70
CA ALA A 32 6.26 8.83 -25.69
C ALA A 32 6.22 9.55 -24.34
N ALA A 33 5.26 9.18 -23.51
CA ALA A 33 5.10 9.75 -22.17
C ALA A 33 6.45 9.66 -21.46
N THR A 34 7.01 10.83 -21.10
CA THR A 34 8.29 10.89 -20.40
C THR A 34 8.00 10.64 -18.92
N TYR A 35 8.33 9.46 -18.45
CA TYR A 35 8.19 9.11 -17.03
C TYR A 35 9.34 9.67 -16.19
N ALA A 36 9.07 9.91 -14.91
CA ALA A 36 10.02 10.50 -13.99
C ALA A 36 11.10 9.50 -13.55
N THR A 37 12.29 10.04 -13.28
CA THR A 37 13.38 9.32 -12.61
C THR A 37 13.92 10.17 -11.46
N GLN A 38 13.98 9.57 -10.26
CA GLN A 38 14.50 10.18 -9.03
C GLN A 38 15.19 9.12 -8.19
N THR A 39 16.50 8.96 -8.36
CA THR A 39 17.32 7.96 -7.65
C THR A 39 18.08 8.54 -6.47
N SER A 40 18.11 9.87 -6.37
CA SER A 40 18.67 10.60 -5.23
C SER A 40 17.90 11.91 -5.03
N ALA A 41 17.84 12.39 -3.81
CA ALA A 41 17.26 13.68 -3.47
C ALA A 41 18.04 14.32 -2.30
N PRO A 42 18.15 15.66 -2.27
CA PRO A 42 18.64 16.35 -1.08
C PRO A 42 17.65 16.16 0.06
N THR A 43 18.17 16.07 1.27
CA THR A 43 17.34 16.00 2.49
C THR A 43 16.61 17.32 2.69
N PRO A 44 15.27 17.33 2.85
CA PRO A 44 14.53 18.55 3.16
C PRO A 44 14.74 18.98 4.63
N ASP A 45 14.27 20.18 4.97
CA ASP A 45 14.24 20.63 6.36
C ASP A 45 13.14 19.89 7.15
N TYR A 46 13.45 18.70 7.67
CA TYR A 46 12.51 17.92 8.47
C TYR A 46 12.09 18.61 9.77
N LYS A 47 12.87 19.55 10.31
CA LYS A 47 12.47 20.32 11.47
C LYS A 47 11.28 21.23 11.14
N ALA A 48 11.33 21.88 9.99
CA ALA A 48 10.20 22.68 9.50
C ALA A 48 8.99 21.81 9.17
N LEU A 49 9.18 20.71 8.43
CA LEU A 49 8.10 19.78 8.05
C LEU A 49 7.41 19.13 9.25
N LEU A 50 8.14 18.82 10.31
CA LEU A 50 7.57 18.26 11.54
C LEU A 50 6.79 19.30 12.38
N ALA A 51 7.08 20.58 12.20
CA ALA A 51 6.36 21.67 12.86
C ALA A 51 5.00 21.98 12.17
N GLU A 52 4.80 21.52 10.95
CA GLU A 52 3.52 21.66 10.26
C GLU A 52 2.40 20.90 10.99
N PRO A 53 1.19 21.48 11.07
CA PRO A 53 0.07 20.81 11.69
C PRO A 53 -0.33 19.56 10.88
N ALA A 54 -0.65 18.47 11.59
CA ALA A 54 -1.21 17.29 10.94
C ALA A 54 -2.62 17.59 10.41
N LEU A 55 -2.95 17.07 9.23
CA LEU A 55 -4.29 17.20 8.63
C LEU A 55 -5.31 16.28 9.31
N GLY A 56 -4.86 15.11 9.76
CA GLY A 56 -5.68 14.12 10.47
C GLY A 56 -5.10 13.79 11.84
N THR A 57 -5.96 13.35 12.76
CA THR A 57 -5.54 13.04 14.14
C THR A 57 -4.73 11.76 14.26
N GLY A 58 -4.82 10.86 13.28
CA GLY A 58 -4.19 9.54 13.33
C GLY A 58 -4.75 8.61 14.43
N SER A 59 -5.82 9.03 15.12
CA SER A 59 -6.38 8.27 16.23
C SER A 59 -7.27 7.14 15.75
N TRP A 60 -7.09 5.96 16.33
CA TRP A 60 -8.00 4.84 16.15
C TRP A 60 -9.38 5.18 16.71
N VAL A 61 -10.42 4.82 15.96
CA VAL A 61 -11.81 5.00 16.39
C VAL A 61 -12.25 3.74 17.13
N ARG A 62 -12.71 3.91 18.35
CA ARG A 62 -13.21 2.81 19.16
C ARG A 62 -14.71 2.95 19.37
N ARG A 63 -15.45 1.89 19.03
CA ARG A 63 -16.88 1.74 19.30
C ARG A 63 -17.05 0.68 20.35
N GLU A 64 -17.44 1.08 21.55
CA GLU A 64 -17.72 0.14 22.65
C GLU A 64 -19.05 -0.60 22.41
N ALA A 65 -19.17 -1.77 23.02
CA ALA A 65 -20.41 -2.53 22.95
C ALA A 65 -21.52 -1.84 23.75
N SER A 66 -22.69 -1.75 23.14
CA SER A 66 -23.86 -1.02 23.69
C SER A 66 -25.06 -1.89 24.03
N SER A 67 -24.99 -3.19 23.76
CA SER A 67 -26.08 -4.14 24.08
C SER A 67 -25.57 -5.38 24.81
N PRO A 68 -26.42 -6.07 25.60
CA PRO A 68 -26.08 -7.33 26.24
C PRO A 68 -25.72 -8.42 25.22
N LEU A 69 -24.95 -9.40 25.66
CA LEU A 69 -24.54 -10.55 24.87
C LEU A 69 -25.73 -11.49 24.59
N PRO A 70 -26.12 -11.73 23.33
CA PRO A 70 -27.09 -12.75 22.98
C PRO A 70 -26.49 -14.16 23.10
N ALA A 71 -27.35 -15.18 23.14
CA ALA A 71 -26.92 -16.56 23.29
C ALA A 71 -25.98 -17.06 22.19
N ASP A 72 -26.09 -16.51 20.99
CA ASP A 72 -25.29 -16.86 19.81
C ASP A 72 -24.12 -15.90 19.53
N ALA A 73 -23.81 -15.00 20.46
CA ALA A 73 -22.75 -13.98 20.34
C ALA A 73 -21.39 -14.56 19.90
N LYS A 74 -21.03 -15.74 20.46
CA LYS A 74 -19.78 -16.41 20.09
C LYS A 74 -19.73 -16.75 18.60
N ALA A 75 -20.77 -17.42 18.09
CA ALA A 75 -20.83 -17.83 16.70
C ALA A 75 -20.89 -16.64 15.74
N ILE A 76 -21.57 -15.57 16.12
CA ILE A 76 -21.59 -14.33 15.32
C ILE A 76 -20.20 -13.68 15.32
N GLY A 77 -19.53 -13.59 16.46
CA GLY A 77 -18.18 -13.05 16.54
C GLY A 77 -17.17 -13.83 15.70
N GLU A 78 -17.25 -15.17 15.71
CA GLU A 78 -16.39 -16.02 14.86
C GLU A 78 -16.65 -15.79 13.37
N ARG A 79 -17.91 -15.61 12.96
CA ARG A 79 -18.23 -15.25 11.56
C ARG A 79 -17.66 -13.91 11.14
N TRP A 80 -17.69 -12.90 12.01
CA TRP A 80 -17.10 -11.60 11.71
C TRP A 80 -15.57 -11.66 11.60
N ILE A 81 -14.91 -12.41 12.48
CA ILE A 81 -13.48 -12.67 12.41
C ILE A 81 -13.13 -13.33 11.06
N ALA A 82 -13.83 -14.40 10.68
CA ALA A 82 -13.61 -15.09 9.43
C ALA A 82 -13.85 -14.20 8.19
N ARG A 83 -14.83 -13.29 8.23
CA ARG A 83 -15.09 -12.33 7.14
C ARG A 83 -13.97 -11.31 6.98
N LEU A 84 -13.48 -10.77 8.10
CA LEU A 84 -12.37 -9.81 8.09
C LEU A 84 -11.05 -10.48 7.68
N ASP A 85 -10.80 -11.69 8.16
CA ASP A 85 -9.62 -12.49 7.81
C ASP A 85 -9.59 -12.80 6.31
N ALA A 86 -10.70 -13.27 5.74
CA ALA A 86 -10.84 -13.54 4.31
C ALA A 86 -10.62 -12.31 3.41
N ARG A 87 -10.75 -11.10 3.97
CA ARG A 87 -10.50 -9.83 3.30
C ARG A 87 -9.11 -9.26 3.62
N ASN A 88 -8.33 -9.93 4.45
CA ASN A 88 -7.06 -9.43 5.00
C ASN A 88 -7.22 -8.08 5.76
N ALA A 89 -8.35 -7.94 6.46
CA ALA A 89 -8.71 -6.74 7.20
C ALA A 89 -8.89 -7.00 8.70
N LEU A 90 -8.44 -8.14 9.21
CA LEU A 90 -8.40 -8.46 10.62
C LEU A 90 -7.05 -8.08 11.21
N ASN A 91 -7.03 -7.10 12.12
CA ASN A 91 -5.81 -6.70 12.83
C ASN A 91 -5.64 -7.45 14.16
N GLY A 92 -6.76 -7.80 14.80
CA GLY A 92 -6.72 -8.54 16.06
C GLY A 92 -8.10 -8.80 16.64
N TYR A 93 -8.17 -9.63 17.66
CA TYR A 93 -9.39 -9.85 18.44
C TYR A 93 -9.08 -10.37 19.84
N GLY A 94 -9.98 -10.14 20.77
CA GLY A 94 -9.81 -10.56 22.17
C GLY A 94 -11.04 -10.33 23.04
N LEU A 95 -10.83 -10.30 24.34
CA LEU A 95 -11.80 -9.96 25.38
C LEU A 95 -11.35 -8.68 26.11
N ALA A 96 -11.19 -7.61 25.35
CA ALA A 96 -10.69 -6.32 25.86
C ALA A 96 -11.70 -5.18 25.71
N GLY A 97 -12.84 -5.44 25.06
CA GLY A 97 -13.91 -4.46 24.87
C GLY A 97 -14.71 -4.24 26.14
N LYS A 98 -15.34 -3.07 26.24
CA LYS A 98 -16.31 -2.75 27.28
C LYS A 98 -17.72 -2.96 26.78
N GLY A 99 -18.58 -3.51 27.62
CA GLY A 99 -20.00 -3.69 27.39
C GLY A 99 -20.82 -3.38 28.66
N PRO A 100 -22.16 -3.37 28.57
CA PRO A 100 -23.04 -3.05 29.70
C PRO A 100 -22.80 -3.92 30.95
N ASP A 101 -22.51 -5.20 30.74
CA ASP A 101 -22.36 -6.20 31.79
C ASP A 101 -20.91 -6.62 32.07
N GLY A 102 -19.93 -5.88 31.54
CA GLY A 102 -18.50 -6.15 31.71
C GLY A 102 -17.73 -6.40 30.41
N PRO A 103 -16.59 -7.11 30.46
CA PRO A 103 -15.76 -7.34 29.31
C PRO A 103 -16.48 -8.11 28.20
N VAL A 104 -16.33 -7.64 26.98
CA VAL A 104 -16.92 -8.22 25.77
C VAL A 104 -15.86 -8.54 24.74
N LYS A 105 -16.23 -9.29 23.70
CA LYS A 105 -15.37 -9.50 22.54
C LYS A 105 -15.03 -8.17 21.90
N SER A 106 -13.73 -7.95 21.65
CA SER A 106 -13.21 -6.85 20.86
C SER A 106 -12.68 -7.40 19.55
N ILE A 107 -12.93 -6.67 18.46
CA ILE A 107 -12.37 -6.97 17.12
C ILE A 107 -11.74 -5.69 16.60
N ASP A 108 -10.46 -5.77 16.27
CA ASP A 108 -9.70 -4.69 15.67
C ASP A 108 -9.61 -4.94 14.17
N THR A 109 -10.09 -3.98 13.39
CA THR A 109 -10.12 -4.09 11.92
C THR A 109 -9.14 -3.14 11.26
N GLY A 110 -8.57 -3.56 10.12
CA GLY A 110 -7.79 -2.74 9.21
C GLY A 110 -8.63 -1.81 8.31
N LEU A 111 -9.95 -1.71 8.55
CA LEU A 111 -10.84 -0.81 7.82
C LEU A 111 -11.13 0.45 8.63
N THR A 112 -11.40 1.55 7.95
CA THR A 112 -12.02 2.72 8.56
C THR A 112 -13.46 2.39 8.98
N GLU A 113 -14.05 3.17 9.86
CA GLU A 113 -15.43 2.94 10.28
C GLU A 113 -16.39 3.05 9.10
N SER A 114 -16.20 4.04 8.22
CA SER A 114 -17.02 4.26 7.03
C SER A 114 -16.91 3.11 6.02
N ASP A 115 -15.71 2.60 5.76
CA ASP A 115 -15.49 1.46 4.86
C ASP A 115 -16.09 0.16 5.39
N PHE A 116 -15.96 -0.06 6.69
CA PHE A 116 -16.54 -1.21 7.37
C PHE A 116 -18.08 -1.22 7.29
N GLU A 117 -18.71 -0.10 7.62
CA GLU A 117 -20.17 0.06 7.54
C GLU A 117 -20.67 -0.10 6.09
N GLY A 118 -20.02 0.56 5.14
CA GLY A 118 -20.36 0.43 3.73
C GLY A 118 -20.19 -1.01 3.21
N TRP A 119 -19.17 -1.72 3.68
CA TRP A 119 -18.98 -3.13 3.34
C TRP A 119 -20.05 -4.03 3.95
N ALA A 120 -20.37 -3.86 5.21
CA ALA A 120 -21.44 -4.60 5.88
C ALA A 120 -22.79 -4.36 5.17
N GLN A 121 -23.11 -3.12 4.85
CA GLN A 121 -24.35 -2.74 4.16
C GLN A 121 -24.46 -3.38 2.77
N ARG A 122 -23.39 -3.34 1.96
CA ARG A 122 -23.40 -3.97 0.60
C ARG A 122 -23.64 -5.47 0.65
N ASN A 123 -23.29 -6.13 1.75
CA ASN A 123 -23.49 -7.57 1.94
C ASN A 123 -24.78 -7.91 2.72
N GLY A 124 -25.58 -6.91 3.11
CA GLY A 124 -26.81 -7.12 3.88
C GLY A 124 -26.55 -7.64 5.30
N TRP A 125 -25.40 -7.33 5.91
CA TRP A 125 -25.06 -7.81 7.23
C TRP A 125 -25.35 -6.76 8.31
N SER A 126 -25.97 -7.20 9.41
CA SER A 126 -26.11 -6.36 10.59
C SER A 126 -24.81 -6.40 11.40
N VAL A 127 -24.28 -5.21 11.72
CA VAL A 127 -23.11 -5.06 12.60
C VAL A 127 -23.55 -5.25 14.06
N PRO A 128 -22.94 -6.21 14.79
CA PRO A 128 -23.33 -6.47 16.17
C PRO A 128 -22.99 -5.31 17.10
N THR A 129 -23.96 -4.89 17.90
CA THR A 129 -23.79 -3.84 18.91
C THR A 129 -23.25 -4.36 20.27
N TYR A 130 -23.12 -5.66 20.42
CA TYR A 130 -22.54 -6.34 21.60
C TYR A 130 -21.06 -6.73 21.39
N ILE A 131 -20.45 -6.35 20.27
CA ILE A 131 -19.02 -6.47 19.99
C ILE A 131 -18.43 -5.07 20.05
N ALA A 132 -17.30 -4.91 20.74
CA ALA A 132 -16.52 -3.70 20.66
C ALA A 132 -15.67 -3.72 19.38
N TRP A 133 -15.62 -2.61 18.67
CA TRP A 133 -14.91 -2.50 17.41
C TRP A 133 -13.82 -1.44 17.50
N THR A 134 -12.67 -1.72 16.89
CA THR A 134 -11.62 -0.73 16.71
C THR A 134 -11.35 -0.58 15.20
N PHE A 135 -11.39 0.65 14.73
CA PHE A 135 -11.20 1.01 13.31
C PHE A 135 -9.93 1.82 13.14
N VAL A 136 -9.27 1.64 12.00
CA VAL A 136 -8.14 2.51 11.64
C VAL A 136 -8.63 3.92 11.32
N PRO A 137 -7.78 4.95 11.49
CA PRO A 137 -8.15 6.32 11.19
C PRO A 137 -8.45 6.52 9.69
N GLU A 138 -9.29 7.51 9.39
CA GLU A 138 -9.61 7.88 8.00
C GLU A 138 -8.39 8.38 7.24
N LEU A 139 -8.40 8.18 5.93
CA LEU A 139 -7.38 8.68 5.02
C LEU A 139 -7.77 10.08 4.54
N VAL A 140 -6.98 11.08 4.87
CA VAL A 140 -7.27 12.48 4.51
C VAL A 140 -6.63 12.92 3.18
N LEU A 141 -5.66 12.14 2.67
CA LEU A 141 -5.00 12.41 1.40
C LEU A 141 -5.33 11.35 0.35
N PRO A 142 -5.31 11.71 -0.95
CA PRO A 142 -5.40 10.73 -2.04
C PRO A 142 -4.21 9.77 -2.03
N ARG A 143 -4.32 8.66 -2.76
CA ARG A 143 -3.21 7.69 -2.94
C ARG A 143 -2.05 8.30 -3.72
N VAL A 144 -2.37 9.08 -4.75
CA VAL A 144 -1.43 9.80 -5.61
C VAL A 144 -2.04 11.17 -5.85
N SER A 145 -1.26 12.22 -5.67
CA SER A 145 -1.68 13.58 -6.03
C SER A 145 -1.71 13.75 -7.55
N ASP A 146 -2.48 14.72 -8.04
CA ASP A 146 -2.52 15.04 -9.46
C ASP A 146 -1.13 15.41 -9.99
N ALA A 147 -0.33 16.12 -9.16
CA ALA A 147 1.03 16.53 -9.52
C ALA A 147 1.96 15.32 -9.73
N ALA A 148 1.80 14.25 -8.93
CA ALA A 148 2.64 13.06 -9.02
C ALA A 148 2.18 12.06 -10.09
N SER A 149 0.91 12.11 -10.48
CA SER A 149 0.27 11.07 -11.30
C SER A 149 0.86 10.95 -12.70
N SER A 150 1.25 12.07 -13.32
CA SER A 150 1.74 12.10 -14.70
C SER A 150 3.14 11.51 -14.88
N GLY A 151 3.93 11.45 -13.81
CA GLY A 151 5.33 11.00 -13.87
C GLY A 151 5.53 9.52 -13.54
N ILE A 152 4.48 8.78 -13.19
CA ILE A 152 4.58 7.37 -12.80
C ILE A 152 3.78 6.45 -13.73
N ARG A 153 4.26 5.21 -13.88
CA ARG A 153 3.55 4.17 -14.65
C ARG A 153 2.44 3.53 -13.82
N VAL A 154 2.69 3.30 -12.54
CA VAL A 154 1.77 2.68 -11.59
C VAL A 154 2.16 3.09 -10.17
N TRP A 155 1.16 3.27 -9.30
CA TRP A 155 1.40 3.39 -7.85
C TRP A 155 1.29 2.02 -7.19
N PRO A 156 2.40 1.39 -6.78
CA PRO A 156 2.41 0.03 -6.28
C PRO A 156 2.04 -0.03 -4.80
N ALA A 157 0.78 0.23 -4.48
CA ALA A 157 0.31 0.20 -3.09
C ALA A 157 -0.94 -0.66 -2.91
N SER A 158 -0.98 -1.39 -1.81
CA SER A 158 -2.11 -2.20 -1.37
C SER A 158 -3.38 -1.36 -1.17
N THR A 159 -4.51 -2.03 -1.21
CA THR A 159 -5.79 -1.51 -0.66
C THR A 159 -5.98 -1.92 0.80
N ALA A 160 -5.02 -2.65 1.37
CA ALA A 160 -5.00 -3.02 2.77
C ALA A 160 -4.04 -2.13 3.57
N ARG A 161 -4.44 -1.80 4.78
CA ARG A 161 -3.61 -1.07 5.75
C ARG A 161 -2.49 -1.94 6.27
N THR A 162 -1.45 -1.32 6.77
CA THR A 162 -0.42 -2.03 7.52
C THR A 162 -1.05 -2.73 8.72
N GLY A 163 -0.92 -4.04 8.78
CA GLY A 163 -1.31 -4.84 9.93
C GLY A 163 -0.24 -4.86 11.03
N ALA A 164 -0.18 -5.93 11.81
CA ALA A 164 0.89 -6.15 12.78
C ALA A 164 2.24 -6.17 12.05
N GLN A 165 3.18 -5.34 12.51
CA GLN A 165 4.53 -5.28 11.97
C GLN A 165 5.48 -6.08 12.86
N ASN A 166 6.48 -6.71 12.23
CA ASN A 166 7.63 -7.24 12.95
C ASN A 166 8.53 -6.07 13.36
N GLU A 167 9.23 -6.22 14.47
CA GLU A 167 10.19 -5.20 14.97
C GLU A 167 11.47 -5.10 14.11
N ALA A 168 11.54 -5.84 12.99
CA ALA A 168 12.66 -5.77 12.06
C ALA A 168 12.68 -4.43 11.33
N LEU A 169 13.77 -3.69 11.48
CA LEU A 169 14.02 -2.45 10.78
C LEU A 169 14.94 -2.73 9.59
N LEU A 170 14.46 -2.42 8.40
CA LEU A 170 15.25 -2.46 7.17
C LEU A 170 15.76 -1.06 6.85
N TRP A 171 16.97 -1.00 6.30
CA TRP A 171 17.62 0.22 5.86
C TRP A 171 17.83 0.17 4.36
N GLY A 172 17.57 1.28 3.67
CA GLY A 172 17.72 1.35 2.23
C GLY A 172 17.19 2.65 1.68
N ARG A 173 16.89 2.66 0.41
CA ARG A 173 16.21 3.78 -0.25
C ARG A 173 15.13 3.27 -1.19
N VAL A 174 14.13 4.09 -1.43
CA VAL A 174 13.19 3.87 -2.53
C VAL A 174 13.59 4.79 -3.66
N GLU A 175 13.75 4.26 -4.86
CA GLU A 175 14.09 4.99 -6.05
C GLU A 175 12.94 4.96 -7.05
N LEU A 176 12.77 6.04 -7.80
CA LEU A 176 11.89 6.13 -8.96
C LEU A 176 12.76 6.08 -10.22
N ARG A 177 12.55 5.08 -11.07
CA ARG A 177 13.28 4.89 -12.32
C ARG A 177 12.28 4.69 -13.44
N ASP A 178 12.25 5.62 -14.40
CA ASP A 178 11.33 5.57 -15.54
C ASP A 178 9.87 5.27 -15.12
N GLY A 179 9.40 5.97 -14.09
CA GLY A 179 8.04 5.85 -13.56
C GLY A 179 7.74 4.63 -12.71
N CYS A 180 8.72 3.80 -12.38
CA CYS A 180 8.60 2.60 -11.55
C CYS A 180 9.41 2.71 -10.26
N PHE A 181 8.88 2.18 -9.17
CA PHE A 181 9.49 2.28 -7.84
C PHE A 181 10.30 1.03 -7.51
N TYR A 182 11.52 1.24 -7.00
CA TYR A 182 12.43 0.17 -6.62
C TYR A 182 12.96 0.42 -5.20
N GLY A 183 12.97 -0.62 -4.38
CA GLY A 183 13.63 -0.62 -3.08
C GLY A 183 15.05 -1.15 -3.23
N ASP A 184 16.04 -0.35 -2.80
CA ASP A 184 17.46 -0.70 -2.77
C ASP A 184 17.91 -0.83 -1.30
N LEU A 185 18.33 -2.02 -0.90
CA LEU A 185 18.80 -2.31 0.45
C LEU A 185 20.30 -2.02 0.64
N GLY A 186 20.99 -1.57 -0.41
CA GLY A 186 22.42 -1.25 -0.35
C GLY A 186 23.34 -2.47 -0.23
N ASP A 187 22.83 -3.67 -0.49
CA ASP A 187 23.56 -4.95 -0.43
C ASP A 187 24.25 -5.31 -1.77
N GLY A 188 24.16 -4.43 -2.75
CA GLY A 188 24.72 -4.63 -4.09
C GLY A 188 23.87 -5.51 -5.00
N THR A 189 22.70 -5.96 -4.56
CA THR A 189 21.72 -6.63 -5.42
C THR A 189 20.93 -5.61 -6.24
N PRO A 190 20.42 -5.97 -7.43
CA PRO A 190 19.48 -5.11 -8.15
C PRO A 190 18.29 -4.74 -7.28
N GLY A 191 17.85 -3.48 -7.33
CA GLY A 191 16.68 -3.02 -6.59
C GLY A 191 15.44 -3.84 -6.95
N LYS A 192 14.67 -4.21 -5.93
CA LYS A 192 13.42 -4.95 -6.07
C LYS A 192 12.27 -3.97 -6.30
N LEU A 193 11.18 -4.41 -6.95
CA LEU A 193 9.99 -3.58 -7.12
C LEU A 193 9.41 -3.23 -5.74
N ALA A 194 9.36 -1.95 -5.41
CA ALA A 194 8.83 -1.49 -4.13
C ALA A 194 7.30 -1.61 -4.10
N PHE A 195 6.75 -2.02 -2.96
CA PHE A 195 5.32 -2.13 -2.74
C PHE A 195 4.95 -1.54 -1.39
N PHE A 196 3.92 -0.69 -1.36
CA PHE A 196 3.52 0.08 -0.19
C PHE A 196 2.19 -0.40 0.38
N HIS A 197 1.89 0.03 1.62
CA HIS A 197 0.58 -0.12 2.23
C HIS A 197 -0.34 1.05 1.86
N GLU A 198 -1.65 0.88 2.13
CA GLU A 198 -2.66 1.84 1.71
C GLU A 198 -2.49 3.24 2.32
N GLU A 199 -1.96 3.33 3.53
CA GLU A 199 -1.73 4.62 4.23
C GLU A 199 -0.56 5.42 3.66
N ILE A 200 0.22 4.85 2.74
CA ILE A 200 1.29 5.58 2.07
C ILE A 200 0.77 6.18 0.77
N GLY A 201 0.92 7.48 0.63
CA GLY A 201 0.59 8.23 -0.57
C GLY A 201 1.82 8.78 -1.26
N LEU A 202 1.65 9.14 -2.53
CA LEU A 202 2.65 9.79 -3.36
C LEU A 202 2.24 11.22 -3.68
N ASP A 203 3.18 12.15 -3.55
CA ASP A 203 3.01 13.55 -3.88
C ASP A 203 4.29 14.13 -4.48
N VAL A 204 4.27 15.40 -4.85
CA VAL A 204 5.45 16.17 -5.27
C VAL A 204 5.54 17.39 -4.34
N ASP A 205 6.72 17.64 -3.78
CA ASP A 205 6.92 18.79 -2.90
C ASP A 205 7.13 20.10 -3.69
N GLY A 206 7.23 21.22 -2.96
CA GLY A 206 7.40 22.54 -3.57
C GLY A 206 8.71 22.75 -4.33
N GLU A 207 9.68 21.84 -4.19
CA GLU A 207 10.95 21.83 -4.92
C GLU A 207 10.91 20.90 -6.16
N GLY A 208 9.79 20.18 -6.36
CA GLY A 208 9.58 19.27 -7.48
C GLY A 208 10.05 17.84 -7.25
N PHE A 209 10.41 17.46 -6.01
CA PHE A 209 10.79 16.10 -5.67
C PHE A 209 9.57 15.25 -5.33
N TYR A 210 9.56 14.00 -5.80
CA TYR A 210 8.59 13.00 -5.37
C TYR A 210 8.79 12.66 -3.90
N ILE A 211 7.70 12.65 -3.15
CA ILE A 211 7.69 12.40 -1.71
C ILE A 211 6.67 11.33 -1.33
N LEU A 212 7.01 10.54 -0.32
CA LEU A 212 6.06 9.67 0.37
C LEU A 212 5.33 10.48 1.45
N ARG A 213 4.01 10.35 1.48
CA ARG A 213 3.13 11.01 2.46
C ARG A 213 2.41 9.98 3.31
N ASP A 214 2.29 10.26 4.60
CA ASP A 214 1.31 9.57 5.44
C ASP A 214 -0.09 10.12 5.09
N ARG A 215 -0.93 9.30 4.51
CA ARG A 215 -2.29 9.70 4.10
C ARG A 215 -3.21 9.98 5.27
N VAL A 216 -2.89 9.52 6.46
CA VAL A 216 -3.67 9.75 7.69
C VAL A 216 -3.40 11.14 8.26
N SER A 217 -2.13 11.46 8.48
CA SER A 217 -1.71 12.73 9.08
C SER A 217 -1.42 13.83 8.06
N GLY A 218 -1.22 13.46 6.80
CA GLY A 218 -0.78 14.38 5.75
C GLY A 218 0.72 14.71 5.81
N ARG A 219 1.48 14.14 6.71
CA ARG A 219 2.89 14.46 6.90
C ARG A 219 3.79 13.83 5.84
N THR A 220 4.84 14.54 5.46
CA THR A 220 5.91 13.99 4.64
C THR A 220 6.70 12.96 5.44
N LEU A 221 6.84 11.77 4.86
CA LEU A 221 7.61 10.66 5.43
C LEU A 221 9.05 10.66 4.95
N ALA A 222 9.24 10.79 3.63
CA ALA A 222 10.55 10.82 3.00
C ALA A 222 10.45 11.38 1.57
N ARG A 223 11.54 11.91 1.03
CA ARG A 223 11.70 12.07 -0.43
C ARG A 223 12.13 10.74 -1.05
N ILE A 224 11.65 10.44 -2.23
CA ILE A 224 12.17 9.32 -3.03
C ILE A 224 13.67 9.58 -3.28
N GLY A 225 14.50 8.54 -3.19
CA GLY A 225 15.97 8.65 -3.33
C GLY A 225 16.73 9.03 -2.07
N GLU A 226 16.05 9.35 -0.97
CA GLU A 226 16.70 9.51 0.34
C GLU A 226 17.02 8.15 0.99
N GLN A 227 17.94 8.19 1.96
CA GLN A 227 18.14 7.07 2.88
C GLN A 227 16.91 6.97 3.80
N MET A 228 16.31 5.81 3.84
CA MET A 228 15.12 5.52 4.62
C MET A 228 15.33 4.31 5.52
N ASN A 229 14.48 4.22 6.50
CA ASN A 229 14.21 3.00 7.25
C ASN A 229 12.73 2.65 7.11
N TRP A 230 12.43 1.36 7.13
CA TRP A 230 11.05 0.89 7.16
C TRP A 230 10.93 -0.38 7.97
N GLY A 231 9.81 -0.53 8.67
CA GLY A 231 9.42 -1.77 9.32
C GLY A 231 8.87 -2.76 8.29
N GLY A 232 8.99 -4.04 8.58
CA GLY A 232 8.34 -5.04 7.76
C GLY A 232 7.14 -5.64 8.47
N PRO A 233 5.99 -5.85 7.80
CA PRO A 233 5.66 -7.23 7.61
C PRO A 233 6.49 -7.73 6.45
N PRO A 234 7.02 -8.97 6.53
CA PRO A 234 7.75 -9.56 5.41
C PRO A 234 6.84 -9.79 4.19
N SER A 235 5.54 -9.58 4.34
CA SER A 235 4.54 -9.77 3.29
C SER A 235 3.39 -8.77 3.47
N ALA A 236 2.85 -8.28 2.36
CA ALA A 236 1.59 -7.56 2.28
C ALA A 236 0.63 -8.33 1.35
N TYR A 237 -0.67 -8.12 1.54
CA TYR A 237 -1.63 -8.59 0.55
C TYR A 237 -1.48 -7.77 -0.73
N ILE A 238 -1.10 -8.43 -1.80
CA ILE A 238 -1.04 -7.87 -3.15
C ILE A 238 -2.18 -8.49 -3.94
N ALA A 239 -3.13 -7.66 -4.38
CA ALA A 239 -4.21 -8.15 -5.24
C ALA A 239 -3.61 -8.67 -6.57
N PRO A 240 -4.00 -9.85 -7.07
CA PRO A 240 -3.40 -10.44 -8.26
C PRO A 240 -3.46 -9.54 -9.51
N GLU A 241 -4.48 -8.69 -9.60
CA GLU A 241 -4.63 -7.72 -10.69
C GLU A 241 -3.57 -6.62 -10.60
N LEU A 242 -3.30 -6.12 -9.39
CA LEU A 242 -2.29 -5.09 -9.16
C LEU A 242 -0.88 -5.65 -9.34
N GLU A 243 -0.62 -6.87 -8.89
CA GLU A 243 0.66 -7.53 -9.11
C GLU A 243 0.97 -7.64 -10.61
N ARG A 244 0.00 -8.12 -11.39
CA ARG A 244 0.12 -8.18 -12.87
C ARG A 244 0.36 -6.80 -13.47
N GLU A 245 -0.39 -5.78 -13.05
CA GLU A 245 -0.22 -4.41 -13.55
C GLU A 245 1.20 -3.88 -13.27
N ILE A 246 1.74 -4.13 -12.08
CA ILE A 246 3.11 -3.72 -11.72
C ILE A 246 4.12 -4.43 -12.63
N LEU A 247 4.01 -5.74 -12.79
CA LEU A 247 4.93 -6.53 -13.61
C LEU A 247 4.84 -6.17 -15.10
N ASP A 248 3.64 -5.91 -15.62
CA ASP A 248 3.42 -5.52 -17.01
C ASP A 248 4.00 -4.13 -17.32
N LYS A 249 3.88 -3.17 -16.38
CA LYS A 249 4.34 -1.79 -16.59
C LYS A 249 5.81 -1.57 -16.22
N CYS A 250 6.32 -2.29 -15.22
CA CYS A 250 7.66 -2.09 -14.66
C CYS A 250 8.64 -3.23 -14.97
N GLY A 251 8.17 -4.29 -15.63
CA GLY A 251 8.97 -5.46 -15.96
C GLY A 251 8.98 -6.50 -14.83
N PRO A 252 9.53 -7.69 -15.12
CA PRO A 252 9.63 -8.77 -14.16
C PRO A 252 10.60 -8.41 -13.02
N GLY A 253 10.24 -8.75 -11.79
CA GLY A 253 11.08 -8.48 -10.62
C GLY A 253 10.49 -9.08 -9.36
N GLU A 254 11.32 -9.22 -8.34
CA GLU A 254 10.87 -9.55 -6.99
C GLU A 254 10.25 -8.31 -6.34
N ILE A 255 9.15 -8.50 -5.62
CA ILE A 255 8.46 -7.40 -4.92
C ILE A 255 8.99 -7.31 -3.49
N LEU A 256 9.39 -6.10 -3.09
CA LEU A 256 9.81 -5.73 -1.74
C LEU A 256 8.72 -4.90 -1.07
N VAL A 257 8.19 -5.39 0.04
CA VAL A 257 7.24 -4.62 0.85
C VAL A 257 7.99 -3.55 1.65
N VAL A 258 7.59 -2.30 1.46
CA VAL A 258 8.11 -1.12 2.16
C VAL A 258 7.05 -0.69 3.18
N GLY A 259 7.15 -1.20 4.40
CA GLY A 259 6.19 -0.95 5.47
C GLY A 259 6.58 0.28 6.29
N SER A 260 5.67 1.23 6.45
CA SER A 260 5.88 2.45 7.26
C SER A 260 7.23 3.14 6.98
N PRO A 261 7.51 3.53 5.72
CA PRO A 261 8.77 4.15 5.35
C PRO A 261 8.94 5.49 6.08
N GLU A 262 10.16 5.74 6.52
CA GLU A 262 10.54 7.00 7.15
C GLU A 262 11.96 7.40 6.74
N SER A 263 12.18 8.67 6.38
CA SER A 263 13.53 9.20 6.18
C SER A 263 14.37 9.03 7.45
N GLN A 264 15.60 8.56 7.28
CA GLN A 264 16.54 8.46 8.38
C GLN A 264 16.74 9.82 9.07
N GLU A 265 16.85 10.90 8.29
CA GLU A 265 17.05 12.23 8.83
C GLU A 265 15.80 12.74 9.57
N ARG A 266 14.59 12.42 9.08
CA ARG A 266 13.35 12.70 9.80
C ARG A 266 13.34 12.00 11.17
N PHE A 267 13.64 10.70 11.19
CA PHE A 267 13.75 9.91 12.41
C PHE A 267 14.76 10.50 13.40
N LEU A 268 15.97 10.84 12.94
CA LEU A 268 17.01 11.46 13.77
C LEU A 268 16.65 12.88 14.23
N THR A 269 15.81 13.60 13.49
CA THR A 269 15.30 14.91 13.92
C THR A 269 14.30 14.77 15.06
N GLN A 270 13.49 13.71 15.07
CA GLN A 270 12.58 13.39 16.17
C GLN A 270 13.32 12.79 17.38
N HIS A 271 14.42 12.08 17.13
CA HIS A 271 15.21 11.37 18.15
C HIS A 271 16.69 11.82 18.14
N PRO A 272 16.97 13.11 18.45
CA PRO A 272 18.31 13.67 18.29
C PRO A 272 19.39 12.98 19.14
N HIS A 273 18.99 12.33 20.22
CA HIS A 273 19.90 11.55 21.07
C HIS A 273 20.46 10.29 20.39
N LEU A 274 19.91 9.87 19.25
CA LEU A 274 20.40 8.74 18.47
C LEU A 274 21.41 9.14 17.39
N ARG A 275 21.67 10.44 17.18
CA ARG A 275 22.71 10.91 16.24
C ARG A 275 24.12 10.58 16.71
N ASP A 276 24.35 10.71 18.02
CA ASP A 276 25.63 10.43 18.64
C ASP A 276 25.49 9.14 19.44
N PRO A 277 26.05 8.02 18.95
CA PRO A 277 25.99 6.78 19.71
C PRO A 277 26.69 6.98 21.05
N VAL A 278 25.98 6.70 22.14
CA VAL A 278 26.57 6.72 23.49
C VAL A 278 27.77 5.76 23.46
N PRO A 279 28.99 6.22 23.79
CA PRO A 279 30.14 5.35 23.81
C PRO A 279 29.86 4.16 24.75
N PRO A 280 30.32 2.96 24.41
CA PRO A 280 30.10 1.81 25.28
C PRO A 280 30.69 2.10 26.67
N PRO A 281 30.05 1.61 27.75
CA PRO A 281 30.57 1.79 29.09
C PRO A 281 32.00 1.25 29.15
N PRO A 282 32.91 1.91 29.89
CA PRO A 282 34.28 1.44 30.03
C PRO A 282 34.27 0.01 30.58
N PRO A 283 35.18 -0.85 30.14
CA PRO A 283 35.27 -2.21 30.63
C PRO A 283 35.40 -2.19 32.17
N PRO A 284 34.79 -3.16 32.87
CA PRO A 284 34.89 -3.25 34.31
C PRO A 284 36.36 -3.28 34.70
N GLN A 285 36.75 -2.34 35.56
CA GLN A 285 38.10 -2.32 36.11
C GLN A 285 38.22 -3.55 37.03
N GLY A 286 39.00 -4.55 36.59
CA GLY A 286 39.30 -5.74 37.36
C GLY A 286 40.28 -5.45 38.50
#